data_d238dcccafeac9ce6bc1e1a16aa6e420
#
_entry.id   d238dcccafeac9ce6bc1e1a16aa6e420
#
_cell.length_a   1.000
_cell.length_b   1.000
_cell.length_c   1.000
_cell.angle_alpha   90.00
_cell.angle_beta   90.00
_cell.angle_gamma   90.00
#
_symmetry.space_group_name_H-M   'P 1'
#
loop_
_entity.id
_entity.type
_entity.pdbx_description
1 polymer ?
#
loop_
_entity_poly.entity_id
_entity_poly.type
_entity_poly.pdbx_seq_one_letter_code
_entity_poly.pdbx_strand_id
1 'polypeptide(L)'
;DNTAQRAENFTLNKRNKIVKADRKALRQYIPNASPSLYNLSILPIKHEENTYSDENSEKLIPERLSYEGPALIIADLNNDGIDDIFAGGARDQEPRLYLGTNNGQYNLVSNSDFLKDARYEDVDASLIDFDGDGDKDIYVVSGGGDAKELDKLLEDRIYLNNGKGVFKRIPISLPHTNGSCVAIGDYD
;
A
#
# COMPACT_ATOMS: atom_id res chain seq x y z
N ASP A 1 8.15 -1.57 -38.95
CA ASP A 1 6.78 -1.26 -39.31
C ASP A 1 5.91 -1.31 -38.08
N ASN A 2 5.53 -0.15 -37.68
CA ASN A 2 5.07 0.15 -36.35
C ASN A 2 3.61 -0.26 -36.23
N THR A 3 3.35 -1.47 -35.82
CA THR A 3 2.05 -1.89 -35.40
C THR A 3 1.69 -1.10 -34.16
N ALA A 4 1.05 0.03 -34.40
CA ALA A 4 0.46 0.82 -33.35
C ALA A 4 -0.31 -0.09 -32.41
N GLN A 5 0.15 -0.18 -31.18
CA GLN A 5 -0.56 -0.80 -30.09
C GLN A 5 -1.98 -0.26 -30.08
N ARG A 6 -2.94 -1.08 -30.44
CA ARG A 6 -4.34 -0.76 -30.33
C ARG A 6 -4.71 -0.73 -28.85
N ALA A 7 -4.62 0.42 -28.25
CA ALA A 7 -5.28 0.63 -26.99
C ALA A 7 -6.79 0.60 -27.26
N GLU A 8 -7.44 -0.50 -26.97
CA GLU A 8 -8.89 -0.61 -27.01
C GLU A 8 -9.42 -0.02 -25.69
N ASN A 9 -10.04 1.15 -25.78
CA ASN A 9 -10.74 1.73 -24.64
C ASN A 9 -12.13 1.09 -24.57
N PHE A 10 -12.47 0.55 -23.42
CA PHE A 10 -13.78 -0.03 -23.14
C PHE A 10 -14.54 0.89 -22.20
N THR A 11 -15.79 1.19 -22.55
CA THR A 11 -16.71 1.91 -21.67
C THR A 11 -17.76 0.93 -21.17
N LEU A 12 -17.89 0.80 -19.86
CA LEU A 12 -18.96 0.02 -19.24
C LEU A 12 -20.23 0.88 -19.18
N ASN A 13 -21.31 0.42 -19.80
CA ASN A 13 -22.61 1.05 -19.65
C ASN A 13 -23.37 0.47 -18.44
N LYS A 14 -24.48 1.12 -18.04
CA LYS A 14 -25.36 0.73 -16.92
C LYS A 14 -25.87 -0.73 -16.96
N ARG A 15 -25.59 -1.49 -18.01
CA ARG A 15 -26.02 -2.88 -18.19
C ARG A 15 -24.85 -3.86 -18.26
N ASN A 16 -23.67 -3.49 -17.79
CA ASN A 16 -22.45 -4.31 -17.86
C ASN A 16 -22.13 -4.84 -19.26
N LYS A 17 -22.47 -4.12 -20.31
CA LYS A 17 -22.08 -4.47 -21.67
C LYS A 17 -20.81 -3.71 -22.04
N ILE A 18 -19.80 -4.45 -22.48
CA ILE A 18 -18.58 -3.88 -23.05
C ILE A 18 -18.93 -3.37 -24.45
N VAL A 19 -18.83 -2.09 -24.68
CA VAL A 19 -19.00 -1.49 -26.00
C VAL A 19 -17.63 -1.08 -26.52
N LYS A 20 -17.22 -1.63 -27.64
CA LYS A 20 -16.01 -1.17 -28.34
C LYS A 20 -16.26 0.21 -28.90
N ALA A 21 -15.48 1.18 -28.47
CA ALA A 21 -15.54 2.53 -28.99
C ALA A 21 -14.49 2.72 -30.10
N ASP A 22 -14.91 3.24 -31.25
CA ASP A 22 -13.99 3.60 -32.31
C ASP A 22 -13.10 4.79 -31.89
N ARG A 23 -11.80 4.62 -32.02
CA ARG A 23 -10.78 5.62 -31.67
C ARG A 23 -10.99 6.97 -32.39
N LYS A 24 -11.58 6.96 -33.60
CA LYS A 24 -11.91 8.18 -34.36
C LYS A 24 -13.10 8.93 -33.74
N ALA A 25 -14.10 8.21 -33.26
CA ALA A 25 -15.25 8.78 -32.57
C ALA A 25 -14.87 9.42 -31.23
N LEU A 26 -13.92 8.82 -30.50
CA LEU A 26 -13.41 9.36 -29.24
C LEU A 26 -12.63 10.67 -29.41
N ARG A 27 -12.03 10.95 -30.57
CA ARG A 27 -11.33 12.20 -30.84
C ARG A 27 -12.27 13.39 -31.09
N GLN A 28 -13.52 13.13 -31.44
CA GLN A 28 -14.52 14.19 -31.65
C GLN A 28 -15.38 14.48 -30.41
N TYR A 29 -15.36 13.57 -29.45
CA TYR A 29 -16.07 13.75 -28.17
C TYR A 29 -15.10 14.27 -27.13
N ILE A 30 -14.90 15.59 -27.08
CA ILE A 30 -14.42 16.27 -25.87
C ILE A 30 -15.69 16.58 -25.09
N PRO A 31 -16.05 15.82 -24.05
CA PRO A 31 -17.18 16.20 -23.22
C PRO A 31 -16.82 17.53 -22.59
N ASN A 32 -17.67 18.54 -22.78
CA ASN A 32 -17.71 19.66 -21.86
C ASN A 32 -17.71 19.07 -20.46
N ALA A 33 -16.66 19.31 -19.71
CA ALA A 33 -16.36 18.82 -18.38
C ALA A 33 -17.47 17.97 -17.77
N SER A 34 -17.46 16.67 -18.06
CA SER A 34 -18.25 15.74 -17.25
C SER A 34 -17.82 15.96 -15.81
N PRO A 35 -18.74 16.11 -14.87
CA PRO A 35 -18.34 16.19 -13.48
C PRO A 35 -17.43 15.00 -13.22
N SER A 36 -16.21 15.28 -12.76
CA SER A 36 -15.25 14.24 -12.40
C SER A 36 -15.98 13.30 -11.45
N LEU A 37 -16.10 12.03 -11.82
CA LEU A 37 -16.62 10.99 -10.92
C LEU A 37 -15.69 10.79 -9.74
N TYR A 38 -14.53 11.43 -9.77
CA TYR A 38 -13.49 11.32 -8.76
C TYR A 38 -13.04 12.70 -8.34
N ASN A 39 -13.04 12.96 -7.05
CA ASN A 39 -12.28 14.05 -6.47
C ASN A 39 -10.83 13.57 -6.39
N LEU A 40 -9.95 14.15 -7.21
CA LEU A 40 -8.53 13.88 -7.10
C LEU A 40 -7.99 14.68 -5.91
N SER A 41 -7.69 13.98 -4.83
CA SER A 41 -6.91 14.55 -3.73
C SER A 41 -5.44 14.16 -3.94
N ILE A 42 -4.55 15.14 -3.95
CA ILE A 42 -3.11 14.86 -3.92
C ILE A 42 -2.74 14.66 -2.46
N LEU A 43 -2.40 13.43 -2.12
CA LEU A 43 -1.88 13.12 -0.79
C LEU A 43 -0.41 13.54 -0.71
N PRO A 44 0.05 14.16 0.37
CA PRO A 44 1.45 14.52 0.55
C PRO A 44 2.29 13.31 0.99
N ILE A 45 2.00 12.15 0.39
CA ILE A 45 2.77 10.94 0.64
C ILE A 45 3.91 10.92 -0.35
N LYS A 46 5.12 10.96 0.16
CA LYS A 46 6.35 10.78 -0.63
C LYS A 46 7.04 9.53 -0.13
N HIS A 47 7.07 8.52 -0.96
CA HIS A 47 7.91 7.35 -0.75
C HIS A 47 9.27 7.60 -1.41
N GLU A 48 10.34 7.31 -0.71
CA GLU A 48 11.70 7.44 -1.22
C GLU A 48 12.39 6.09 -1.08
N GLU A 49 12.66 5.46 -2.22
CA GLU A 49 13.40 4.21 -2.26
C GLU A 49 14.85 4.41 -1.79
N ASN A 50 15.41 3.34 -1.24
CA ASN A 50 16.83 3.32 -0.93
C ASN A 50 17.68 3.23 -2.21
N THR A 51 18.99 3.46 -2.10
CA THR A 51 19.91 3.43 -3.25
C THR A 51 20.51 2.05 -3.52
N TYR A 52 19.98 1.00 -2.88
CA TYR A 52 20.49 -0.36 -3.04
C TYR A 52 20.25 -0.87 -4.46
N SER A 53 21.20 -1.65 -4.98
CA SER A 53 21.08 -2.27 -6.29
C SER A 53 21.22 -3.79 -6.15
N ASP A 54 20.14 -4.51 -6.40
CA ASP A 54 20.08 -5.98 -6.40
C ASP A 54 21.11 -6.60 -7.35
N GLU A 55 21.41 -5.94 -8.45
CA GLU A 55 22.38 -6.39 -9.45
C GLU A 55 23.79 -6.62 -8.88
N ASN A 56 24.11 -5.98 -7.75
CA ASN A 56 25.39 -6.18 -7.07
C ASN A 56 25.48 -7.48 -6.28
N SER A 57 24.36 -7.96 -5.76
CA SER A 57 24.26 -9.17 -4.94
C SER A 57 23.74 -10.36 -5.74
N GLU A 58 22.76 -10.12 -6.62
CA GLU A 58 22.05 -11.17 -7.35
C GLU A 58 21.99 -10.88 -8.85
N LYS A 59 23.09 -11.19 -9.53
CA LYS A 59 23.31 -10.85 -10.97
C LYS A 59 22.35 -11.50 -11.96
N LEU A 60 21.52 -12.43 -11.55
CA LEU A 60 20.63 -13.21 -12.42
C LEU A 60 19.15 -12.89 -12.19
N ILE A 61 18.82 -11.97 -11.30
CA ILE A 61 17.44 -11.57 -11.07
C ILE A 61 16.98 -10.68 -12.23
N PRO A 62 15.86 -11.00 -12.88
CA PRO A 62 15.34 -10.22 -13.99
C PRO A 62 14.62 -8.95 -13.52
N GLU A 63 14.31 -8.85 -12.23
CA GLU A 63 13.50 -7.79 -11.62
C GLU A 63 14.14 -7.32 -10.32
N ARG A 64 14.02 -6.04 -9.99
CA ARG A 64 14.58 -5.47 -8.76
C ARG A 64 13.63 -5.69 -7.61
N LEU A 65 13.96 -6.60 -6.69
CA LEU A 65 13.16 -6.90 -5.50
C LEU A 65 13.32 -5.85 -4.40
N SER A 66 14.42 -5.09 -4.40
CA SER A 66 14.64 -4.00 -3.43
C SER A 66 13.77 -2.76 -3.66
N TYR A 67 12.94 -2.76 -4.68
CA TYR A 67 12.01 -1.66 -5.00
C TYR A 67 10.55 -2.13 -4.94
N GLU A 68 10.28 -3.19 -4.20
CA GLU A 68 8.92 -3.65 -3.94
C GLU A 68 8.33 -2.82 -2.79
N GLY A 69 7.18 -2.19 -3.03
CA GLY A 69 6.52 -1.36 -2.04
C GLY A 69 6.11 0.00 -2.59
N PRO A 70 5.65 0.92 -1.75
CA PRO A 70 5.37 0.73 -0.32
C PRO A 70 4.10 -0.09 -0.07
N ALA A 71 4.05 -0.75 1.10
CA ALA A 71 2.80 -1.28 1.64
C ALA A 71 1.76 -0.17 1.75
N LEU A 72 0.52 -0.41 1.30
CA LEU A 72 -0.53 0.62 1.34
C LEU A 72 -1.87 0.02 1.77
N ILE A 73 -2.45 0.57 2.82
CA ILE A 73 -3.79 0.21 3.30
C ILE A 73 -4.68 1.45 3.24
N ILE A 74 -5.90 1.27 2.74
CA ILE A 74 -6.95 2.28 2.79
C ILE A 74 -8.16 1.64 3.47
N ALA A 75 -8.50 2.12 4.66
CA ALA A 75 -9.62 1.64 5.44
C ALA A 75 -9.92 2.61 6.59
N ASP A 76 -11.14 2.54 7.14
CA ASP A 76 -11.47 3.20 8.39
C ASP A 76 -10.73 2.47 9.54
N LEU A 77 -9.71 3.12 10.09
CA LEU A 77 -8.83 2.61 11.14
C LEU A 77 -9.12 3.22 12.52
N ASN A 78 -9.99 4.22 12.58
CA ASN A 78 -10.36 4.91 13.82
C ASN A 78 -11.85 4.81 14.15
N ASN A 79 -12.61 4.05 13.35
CA ASN A 79 -14.05 3.82 13.50
C ASN A 79 -14.90 5.09 13.39
N ASP A 80 -14.48 6.08 12.58
CA ASP A 80 -15.22 7.32 12.36
C ASP A 80 -16.06 7.31 11.06
N GLY A 81 -15.97 6.23 10.28
CA GLY A 81 -16.70 6.04 9.02
C GLY A 81 -16.01 6.67 7.81
N ILE A 82 -14.76 7.15 7.96
CA ILE A 82 -13.96 7.73 6.88
C ILE A 82 -12.72 6.86 6.67
N ASP A 83 -12.36 6.64 5.42
CA ASP A 83 -11.16 5.88 5.11
C ASP A 83 -9.89 6.66 5.50
N ASP A 84 -9.02 5.99 6.23
CA ASP A 84 -7.68 6.40 6.61
C ASP A 84 -6.65 5.73 5.70
N ILE A 85 -5.40 6.18 5.76
CA ILE A 85 -4.34 5.63 4.93
C ILE A 85 -3.14 5.27 5.81
N PHE A 86 -2.76 3.99 5.78
CA PHE A 86 -1.46 3.54 6.25
C PHE A 86 -0.56 3.37 5.03
N ALA A 87 0.62 3.98 5.09
CA ALA A 87 1.67 3.85 4.08
C ALA A 87 2.95 3.33 4.75
N GLY A 88 3.39 2.16 4.34
CA GLY A 88 4.64 1.56 4.78
C GLY A 88 5.86 2.41 4.42
N GLY A 89 6.94 2.22 5.15
CA GLY A 89 8.22 2.88 4.92
C GLY A 89 9.17 2.02 4.09
N ALA A 90 9.99 2.64 3.25
CA ALA A 90 11.21 2.02 2.78
C ALA A 90 12.24 1.96 3.91
N ARG A 91 13.36 1.30 3.68
CA ARG A 91 14.46 1.24 4.64
C ARG A 91 14.87 2.63 5.13
N ASP A 92 14.97 2.77 6.45
CA ASP A 92 15.26 4.02 7.16
C ASP A 92 14.17 5.11 7.04
N GLN A 93 12.93 4.72 6.68
CA GLN A 93 11.75 5.57 6.68
C GLN A 93 10.67 4.97 7.58
N GLU A 94 10.07 5.81 8.43
CA GLU A 94 8.96 5.37 9.27
C GLU A 94 7.68 5.13 8.45
N PRO A 95 6.92 4.08 8.77
CA PRO A 95 5.54 3.97 8.29
C PRO A 95 4.72 5.20 8.69
N ARG A 96 3.76 5.58 7.88
CA ARG A 96 2.94 6.77 8.10
C ARG A 96 1.46 6.44 8.14
N LEU A 97 0.77 7.00 9.11
CA LEU A 97 -0.67 6.93 9.23
C LEU A 97 -1.28 8.31 8.97
N TYR A 98 -2.25 8.36 8.09
CA TYR A 98 -3.01 9.57 7.78
C TYR A 98 -4.47 9.31 8.10
N LEU A 99 -5.03 10.04 9.04
CA LEU A 99 -6.45 9.97 9.34
C LEU A 99 -7.24 10.89 8.43
N GLY A 100 -8.26 10.30 7.79
CA GLY A 100 -9.21 11.00 6.94
C GLY A 100 -10.09 11.96 7.73
N THR A 101 -10.64 12.95 7.06
CA THR A 101 -11.55 13.93 7.66
C THR A 101 -12.75 14.18 6.76
N ASN A 102 -13.86 14.61 7.35
CA ASN A 102 -15.12 14.90 6.63
C ASN A 102 -15.00 15.93 5.50
N ASN A 103 -13.94 16.73 5.49
CA ASN A 103 -13.69 17.71 4.43
C ASN A 103 -12.75 17.16 3.33
N GLY A 104 -12.45 15.86 3.35
CA GLY A 104 -11.59 15.20 2.37
C GLY A 104 -10.09 15.48 2.54
N GLN A 105 -9.68 15.97 3.68
CA GLN A 105 -8.28 16.15 4.04
C GLN A 105 -7.78 14.96 4.85
N TYR A 106 -6.47 14.79 4.89
CA TYR A 106 -5.79 13.75 5.65
C TYR A 106 -4.79 14.36 6.63
N ASN A 107 -4.87 13.95 7.88
CA ASN A 107 -3.99 14.41 8.94
C ASN A 107 -2.96 13.34 9.27
N LEU A 108 -1.67 13.67 9.14
CA LEU A 108 -0.59 12.78 9.55
C LEU A 108 -0.60 12.61 11.08
N VAL A 109 -0.59 11.37 11.54
CA VAL A 109 -0.52 11.00 12.95
C VAL A 109 0.86 10.43 13.25
N SER A 110 1.52 10.98 14.25
CA SER A 110 2.79 10.46 14.75
C SER A 110 2.56 9.22 15.61
N ASN A 111 3.32 8.17 15.38
CA ASN A 111 3.30 6.95 16.16
C ASN A 111 4.73 6.57 16.59
N SER A 112 4.94 6.41 17.90
CA SER A 112 6.29 6.13 18.43
C SER A 112 6.80 4.74 18.06
N ASP A 113 5.94 3.77 17.82
CA ASP A 113 6.34 2.42 17.45
C ASP A 113 6.67 2.36 15.96
N PHE A 114 5.97 3.10 15.12
CA PHE A 114 6.36 3.27 13.71
C PHE A 114 7.76 3.89 13.59
N LEU A 115 8.05 4.92 14.37
CA LEU A 115 9.36 5.56 14.36
C LEU A 115 10.49 4.60 14.78
N LYS A 116 10.25 3.72 15.77
CA LYS A 116 11.23 2.69 16.18
C LYS A 116 11.51 1.68 15.08
N ASP A 117 10.50 1.44 14.25
CA ASP A 117 10.52 0.44 13.19
C ASP A 117 10.92 1.01 11.82
N ALA A 118 11.37 2.26 11.75
CA ALA A 118 11.82 2.92 10.52
C ALA A 118 12.94 2.17 9.77
N ARG A 119 13.67 1.27 10.44
CA ARG A 119 14.76 0.48 9.84
C ARG A 119 14.27 -0.70 9.00
N TYR A 120 13.02 -1.08 9.12
CA TYR A 120 12.43 -2.14 8.31
C TYR A 120 12.06 -1.59 6.93
N GLU A 121 11.90 -2.49 5.99
CA GLU A 121 11.31 -2.21 4.68
C GLU A 121 9.95 -2.88 4.62
N ASP A 122 8.91 -2.09 4.40
CA ASP A 122 7.53 -2.52 4.42
C ASP A 122 7.07 -2.81 2.99
N VAL A 123 7.11 -4.07 2.59
CA VAL A 123 6.81 -4.46 1.21
C VAL A 123 5.33 -4.71 0.97
N ASP A 124 4.61 -5.18 1.99
CA ASP A 124 3.16 -5.37 1.93
C ASP A 124 2.54 -5.28 3.33
N ALA A 125 1.24 -5.03 3.39
CA ALA A 125 0.51 -5.03 4.65
C ALA A 125 -0.94 -5.46 4.46
N SER A 126 -1.53 -6.05 5.49
CA SER A 126 -2.92 -6.47 5.49
C SER A 126 -3.60 -6.17 6.83
N LEU A 127 -4.92 -6.06 6.78
CA LEU A 127 -5.74 -5.86 7.97
C LEU A 127 -6.16 -7.20 8.58
N ILE A 128 -6.12 -7.25 9.89
CA ILE A 128 -6.54 -8.40 10.69
C ILE A 128 -7.14 -7.89 12.00
N ASP A 129 -8.09 -8.59 12.57
CA ASP A 129 -8.47 -8.46 13.97
C ASP A 129 -7.68 -9.53 14.74
N PHE A 130 -6.51 -9.17 15.24
CA PHE A 130 -5.56 -10.13 15.79
C PHE A 130 -5.88 -10.55 17.22
N ASP A 131 -6.41 -9.64 18.02
CA ASP A 131 -6.74 -9.91 19.42
C ASP A 131 -8.24 -10.14 19.67
N GLY A 132 -9.07 -10.04 18.63
CA GLY A 132 -10.50 -10.34 18.67
C GLY A 132 -11.34 -9.25 19.33
N ASP A 133 -10.85 -8.01 19.36
CA ASP A 133 -11.56 -6.87 19.96
C ASP A 133 -12.49 -6.14 18.96
N GLY A 134 -12.44 -6.50 17.68
CA GLY A 134 -13.26 -5.96 16.60
C GLY A 134 -12.62 -4.76 15.89
N ASP A 135 -11.49 -4.28 16.35
CA ASP A 135 -10.73 -3.21 15.70
C ASP A 135 -9.81 -3.78 14.61
N LYS A 136 -9.46 -2.97 13.63
CA LYS A 136 -8.58 -3.41 12.54
C LYS A 136 -7.13 -3.18 12.92
N ASP A 137 -6.41 -4.26 13.13
CA ASP A 137 -4.97 -4.29 13.33
C ASP A 137 -4.23 -4.35 12.00
N ILE A 138 -2.94 -4.06 12.02
CA ILE A 138 -2.10 -4.09 10.83
C ILE A 138 -1.02 -5.17 10.98
N TYR A 139 -1.01 -6.12 10.04
CA TYR A 139 0.10 -7.01 9.80
C TYR A 139 0.96 -6.43 8.70
N VAL A 140 2.27 -6.27 8.95
CA VAL A 140 3.22 -5.69 7.99
C VAL A 140 4.28 -6.73 7.64
N VAL A 141 4.42 -6.97 6.35
CA VAL A 141 5.46 -7.85 5.78
C VAL A 141 6.74 -7.06 5.60
N SER A 142 7.81 -7.61 6.13
CA SER A 142 9.15 -7.07 5.96
C SER A 142 9.87 -7.76 4.82
N GLY A 143 10.58 -6.98 4.01
CA GLY A 143 11.33 -7.50 2.87
C GLY A 143 12.54 -6.63 2.54
N GLY A 144 12.84 -6.58 1.25
CA GLY A 144 13.95 -5.80 0.71
C GLY A 144 15.19 -6.63 0.39
N GLY A 145 15.80 -6.33 -0.75
CA GLY A 145 16.96 -7.07 -1.27
C GLY A 145 18.26 -6.78 -0.53
N ASP A 146 18.33 -5.76 0.31
CA ASP A 146 19.54 -5.33 1.03
C ASP A 146 19.73 -6.02 2.39
N ALA A 147 18.71 -6.72 2.89
CA ALA A 147 18.80 -7.50 4.11
C ALA A 147 19.51 -8.85 3.87
N LYS A 148 20.37 -9.24 4.81
CA LYS A 148 20.98 -10.56 4.78
C LYS A 148 19.98 -11.62 5.20
N GLU A 149 20.17 -12.82 4.72
CA GLU A 149 19.38 -13.98 5.15
C GLU A 149 19.33 -14.07 6.68
N LEU A 150 18.13 -14.28 7.23
CA LEU A 150 17.83 -14.33 8.66
C LEU A 150 18.15 -13.03 9.45
N ASP A 151 18.28 -11.91 8.78
CA ASP A 151 18.36 -10.61 9.46
C ASP A 151 17.06 -10.33 10.21
N LYS A 152 17.18 -9.75 11.41
CA LYS A 152 16.03 -9.31 12.20
C LYS A 152 15.16 -8.27 11.48
N LEU A 153 15.72 -7.57 10.51
CA LEU A 153 15.00 -6.63 9.65
C LEU A 153 14.07 -7.29 8.63
N LEU A 154 14.10 -8.64 8.55
CA LEU A 154 13.14 -9.46 7.79
C LEU A 154 12.02 -10.03 8.66
N GLU A 155 11.95 -9.65 9.95
CA GLU A 155 10.86 -10.07 10.83
C GLU A 155 9.62 -9.25 10.53
N ASP A 156 8.53 -9.93 10.22
CA ASP A 156 7.22 -9.29 10.06
C ASP A 156 6.74 -8.67 11.37
N ARG A 157 5.81 -7.74 11.30
CA ARG A 157 5.36 -7.00 12.47
C ARG A 157 3.84 -6.91 12.52
N ILE A 158 3.32 -6.93 13.76
CA ILE A 158 1.89 -6.71 14.01
C ILE A 158 1.75 -5.48 14.90
N TYR A 159 0.85 -4.60 14.52
CA TYR A 159 0.48 -3.42 15.28
C TYR A 159 -0.99 -3.52 15.66
N LEU A 160 -1.26 -3.68 16.97
CA LEU A 160 -2.62 -3.64 17.50
C LEU A 160 -3.14 -2.20 17.49
N ASN A 161 -4.36 -2.06 17.05
CA ASN A 161 -5.12 -0.82 17.08
C ASN A 161 -5.95 -0.75 18.38
N ASN A 162 -6.33 0.41 18.78
CA ASN A 162 -7.27 0.63 19.89
C ASN A 162 -8.61 1.21 19.41
N GLY A 163 -8.93 1.06 18.14
CA GLY A 163 -10.13 1.58 17.51
C GLY A 163 -10.17 3.11 17.33
N LYS A 164 -9.07 3.79 17.60
CA LYS A 164 -8.93 5.26 17.48
C LYS A 164 -7.74 5.67 16.63
N GLY A 165 -7.23 4.76 15.80
CA GLY A 165 -6.05 5.00 14.98
C GLY A 165 -4.74 5.11 15.78
N VAL A 166 -4.69 4.54 16.99
CA VAL A 166 -3.47 4.47 17.78
C VAL A 166 -2.96 3.04 17.78
N PHE A 167 -1.82 2.84 17.15
CA PHE A 167 -1.23 1.54 16.93
C PHE A 167 -0.08 1.27 17.89
N LYS A 168 0.03 0.03 18.36
CA LYS A 168 1.10 -0.43 19.24
C LYS A 168 1.67 -1.75 18.71
N ARG A 169 2.97 -1.80 18.47
CA ARG A 169 3.66 -3.05 18.12
C ARG A 169 3.57 -4.05 19.25
N ILE A 170 3.20 -5.30 18.94
CA ILE A 170 3.26 -6.40 19.89
C ILE A 170 4.62 -7.09 19.84
N PRO A 171 5.16 -7.53 20.98
CA PRO A 171 6.46 -8.18 21.06
C PRO A 171 6.34 -9.69 20.76
N ILE A 172 5.84 -10.02 19.59
CA ILE A 172 5.81 -11.39 19.09
C ILE A 172 6.98 -11.60 18.15
N SER A 173 7.65 -12.76 18.24
CA SER A 173 8.70 -13.11 17.30
C SER A 173 8.09 -13.90 16.16
N LEU A 174 8.22 -13.36 14.98
CA LEU A 174 7.80 -13.97 13.73
C LEU A 174 9.00 -14.48 12.95
N PRO A 175 8.80 -15.39 11.97
CA PRO A 175 9.91 -15.86 11.15
C PRO A 175 10.62 -14.71 10.42
N HIS A 176 11.94 -14.76 10.35
CA HIS A 176 12.76 -13.81 9.60
C HIS A 176 12.89 -14.31 8.15
N THR A 177 11.95 -13.93 7.33
CA THR A 177 11.89 -14.32 5.92
C THR A 177 11.76 -13.09 5.05
N ASN A 178 12.43 -13.08 3.91
CA ASN A 178 12.24 -12.03 2.93
C ASN A 178 10.85 -12.20 2.30
N GLY A 179 9.88 -11.46 2.82
CA GLY A 179 8.50 -11.49 2.37
C GLY A 179 8.29 -10.61 1.13
N SER A 180 7.24 -10.87 0.36
CA SER A 180 6.84 -10.03 -0.77
C SER A 180 5.35 -9.69 -0.78
N CYS A 181 4.51 -10.54 -0.18
CA CYS A 181 3.07 -10.27 -0.09
C CYS A 181 2.44 -11.04 1.06
N VAL A 182 1.28 -10.55 1.51
CA VAL A 182 0.44 -11.21 2.52
C VAL A 182 -1.01 -11.22 2.09
N ALA A 183 -1.70 -12.32 2.37
CA ALA A 183 -3.14 -12.42 2.28
C ALA A 183 -3.68 -13.06 3.57
N ILE A 184 -4.69 -12.43 4.13
CA ILE A 184 -5.36 -12.91 5.35
C ILE A 184 -6.78 -13.32 5.00
N GLY A 185 -7.23 -14.43 5.55
CA GLY A 185 -8.57 -14.95 5.34
C GLY A 185 -9.02 -15.79 6.52
N ASP A 186 -10.33 -15.78 6.75
CA ASP A 186 -11.00 -16.70 7.63
C ASP A 186 -11.15 -18.05 6.93
N TYR A 187 -10.71 -19.12 7.57
CA TYR A 187 -10.52 -20.42 6.92
C TYR A 187 -11.47 -21.51 7.40
N ASP A 188 -12.25 -21.29 8.45
CA ASP A 188 -13.14 -22.27 9.09
C ASP A 188 -14.62 -21.87 9.16
#